data_fb5e7b4fc1c5ed92c181d69b23ff1a7a
#
_entry.id   fb5e7b4fc1c5ed92c181d69b23ff1a7a
#
_cell.length_a   1.000
_cell.length_b   1.000
_cell.length_c   1.000
_cell.angle_alpha   90.00
_cell.angle_beta   90.00
_cell.angle_gamma   90.00
#
_symmetry.space_group_name_H-M   'P 1'
#
loop_
_entity.id
_entity.type
_entity.pdbx_description
1 polymer ?
#
loop_
_entity_poly.entity_id
_entity_poly.type
_entity_poly.pdbx_seq_one_letter_code
_entity_poly.pdbx_strand_id
1 'polypeptide(L)'
;GCLNATELLSICTLLEITRRAKAYSRENRDDLPADSLDVLFAGLEPLTPLLEEIRRCILAEDEISDDASPALHSVRRTIRNINDKIHGAMNNLLNSSTTRSYLQDAVITMRNGRYCLPVKAEYKGQVPGMIHDQSSTGSTLFIEPMSVVKLNNDLKEAFLKEQEAIEAVLAELSNLTAQYAAYLLDNYRILADLDFIFAKANLAKIQNGMAPIFNTEGRIRIRQGRHPLLDPKKVVPIDVHLGDTFHLLIITGPNTGGKTVSLKTVGLFTLMGQAGLHIPAKDRSELAIFDDVY
;
A
#
# COMPACT_ATOMS: atom_id res chain seq x y z
N GLY A 1 10.59 -17.44 2.88
CA GLY A 1 9.35 -17.32 2.12
C GLY A 1 9.59 -16.54 0.84
N CYS A 2 8.72 -16.68 -0.12
CA CYS A 2 8.73 -15.89 -1.34
C CYS A 2 7.70 -14.76 -1.20
N LEU A 3 8.05 -13.53 -1.58
CA LEU A 3 7.15 -12.40 -1.63
C LEU A 3 6.25 -12.50 -2.87
N ASN A 4 5.00 -12.11 -2.73
CA ASN A 4 4.08 -11.98 -3.87
C ASN A 4 4.22 -10.59 -4.55
N ALA A 5 3.52 -10.39 -5.67
CA ALA A 5 3.59 -9.15 -6.44
C ALA A 5 3.13 -7.93 -5.61
N THR A 6 2.05 -8.04 -4.84
CA THR A 6 1.53 -6.97 -3.98
C THR A 6 2.53 -6.55 -2.90
N GLU A 7 3.21 -7.52 -2.27
CA GLU A 7 4.24 -7.26 -1.26
C GLU A 7 5.45 -6.56 -1.89
N LEU A 8 5.90 -6.99 -3.07
CA LEU A 8 7.00 -6.36 -3.81
C LEU A 8 6.63 -4.93 -4.26
N LEU A 9 5.41 -4.68 -4.70
CA LEU A 9 4.93 -3.33 -5.04
C LEU A 9 4.82 -2.43 -3.79
N SER A 10 4.53 -2.99 -2.63
CA SER A 10 4.55 -2.24 -1.37
C SER A 10 5.98 -1.79 -1.02
N ILE A 11 6.99 -2.61 -1.30
CA ILE A 11 8.41 -2.24 -1.17
C ILE A 11 8.76 -1.13 -2.17
N CYS A 12 8.29 -1.20 -3.41
CA CYS A 12 8.46 -0.09 -4.37
C CYS A 12 7.90 1.23 -3.82
N THR A 13 6.71 1.19 -3.23
CA THR A 13 6.09 2.37 -2.61
C THR A 13 6.97 2.95 -1.51
N LEU A 14 7.50 2.11 -0.62
CA LEU A 14 8.45 2.53 0.41
C LEU A 14 9.68 3.22 -0.19
N LEU A 15 10.29 2.63 -1.22
CA LEU A 15 11.48 3.15 -1.88
C LEU A 15 11.22 4.46 -2.64
N GLU A 16 10.07 4.60 -3.27
CA GLU A 16 9.64 5.85 -3.93
C GLU A 16 9.48 6.99 -2.91
N ILE A 17 8.85 6.71 -1.77
CA ILE A 17 8.72 7.68 -0.67
C ILE A 17 10.10 8.04 -0.13
N THR A 18 10.96 7.05 0.09
CA THR A 18 12.35 7.25 0.55
C THR A 18 13.12 8.17 -0.39
N ARG A 19 13.04 7.92 -1.71
CA ARG A 19 13.68 8.75 -2.73
C ARG A 19 13.16 10.19 -2.71
N ARG A 20 11.85 10.37 -2.59
CA ARG A 20 11.22 11.70 -2.51
C ARG A 20 11.62 12.44 -1.24
N ALA A 21 11.62 11.77 -0.09
CA ALA A 21 12.04 12.36 1.18
C ALA A 21 13.52 12.81 1.14
N LYS A 22 14.41 11.98 0.58
CA LYS A 22 15.82 12.34 0.42
C LYS A 22 16.04 13.52 -0.55
N ALA A 23 15.26 13.58 -1.64
CA ALA A 23 15.31 14.72 -2.56
C ALA A 23 14.80 16.00 -1.90
N TYR A 24 13.70 15.94 -1.15
CA TYR A 24 13.17 17.08 -0.39
C TYR A 24 14.21 17.70 0.56
N SER A 25 14.99 16.87 1.25
CA SER A 25 16.05 17.35 2.13
C SER A 25 17.07 18.19 1.37
N ARG A 26 17.54 17.71 0.20
CA ARG A 26 18.54 18.40 -0.61
C ARG A 26 18.05 19.74 -1.17
N GLU A 27 16.83 19.76 -1.70
CA GLU A 27 16.25 20.94 -2.36
C GLU A 27 15.85 22.06 -1.39
N ASN A 28 15.51 21.74 -0.15
CA ASN A 28 14.88 22.70 0.76
C ASN A 28 15.71 23.02 2.00
N ARG A 29 16.87 22.41 2.19
CA ARG A 29 17.65 22.50 3.43
C ARG A 29 19.11 22.90 3.26
N ASP A 30 19.63 22.96 2.05
CA ASP A 30 21.05 23.26 1.80
C ASP A 30 21.49 24.62 2.38
N ASP A 31 20.57 25.59 2.45
CA ASP A 31 20.83 26.92 3.00
C ASP A 31 20.50 27.08 4.50
N LEU A 32 19.99 26.02 5.15
CA LEU A 32 19.59 26.05 6.55
C LEU A 32 20.74 25.51 7.44
N PRO A 33 20.87 26.04 8.69
CA PRO A 33 21.81 25.45 9.64
C PRO A 33 21.41 23.99 9.93
N ALA A 34 22.44 23.14 10.08
CA ALA A 34 22.24 21.72 10.38
C ALA A 34 21.41 21.51 11.66
N ASP A 35 20.46 20.59 11.59
CA ASP A 35 19.59 20.23 12.71
C ASP A 35 19.47 18.71 12.89
N SER A 36 18.65 18.30 13.86
CA SER A 36 18.45 16.87 14.19
C SER A 36 17.79 16.07 13.07
N LEU A 37 17.11 16.72 12.11
CA LEU A 37 16.47 16.04 10.97
C LEU A 37 17.49 15.62 9.91
N ASP A 38 18.65 16.30 9.82
CA ASP A 38 19.67 16.01 8.82
C ASP A 38 20.19 14.58 8.97
N VAL A 39 20.32 14.09 10.20
CA VAL A 39 20.76 12.71 10.48
C VAL A 39 19.72 11.71 9.95
N LEU A 40 18.42 11.99 10.13
CA LEU A 40 17.35 11.14 9.62
C LEU A 40 17.34 11.11 8.09
N PHE A 41 17.38 12.28 7.45
CA PHE A 41 17.41 12.34 5.98
C PHE A 41 18.68 11.72 5.39
N ALA A 42 19.82 11.89 6.04
CA ALA A 42 21.10 11.28 5.61
C ALA A 42 21.03 9.74 5.66
N GLY A 43 20.34 9.18 6.65
CA GLY A 43 20.17 7.74 6.84
C GLY A 43 19.23 7.06 5.82
N LEU A 44 18.50 7.82 5.02
CA LEU A 44 17.63 7.26 3.99
C LEU A 44 18.41 6.70 2.81
N GLU A 45 18.14 5.45 2.41
CA GLU A 45 18.77 4.77 1.27
C GLU A 45 17.72 4.44 0.19
N PRO A 46 17.69 5.17 -0.94
CA PRO A 46 16.65 5.01 -1.98
C PRO A 46 16.67 3.67 -2.71
N LEU A 47 17.78 2.92 -2.68
CA LEU A 47 17.95 1.61 -3.33
C LEU A 47 17.39 1.60 -4.76
N THR A 48 17.72 2.60 -5.56
CA THR A 48 17.20 2.79 -6.92
C THR A 48 17.32 1.54 -7.80
N PRO A 49 18.44 0.78 -7.80
CA PRO A 49 18.53 -0.43 -8.61
C PRO A 49 17.49 -1.50 -8.24
N LEU A 50 17.19 -1.68 -6.95
CA LEU A 50 16.15 -2.60 -6.49
C LEU A 50 14.75 -2.13 -6.95
N LEU A 51 14.47 -0.84 -6.78
CA LEU A 51 13.20 -0.23 -7.21
C LEU A 51 12.97 -0.43 -8.72
N GLU A 52 13.97 -0.15 -9.53
CA GLU A 52 13.88 -0.26 -10.99
C GLU A 52 13.71 -1.72 -11.42
N GLU A 53 14.39 -2.66 -10.79
CA GLU A 53 14.29 -4.08 -11.12
C GLU A 53 12.90 -4.64 -10.78
N ILE A 54 12.34 -4.31 -9.60
CA ILE A 54 10.97 -4.74 -9.26
C ILE A 54 9.98 -4.13 -10.25
N ARG A 55 10.08 -2.82 -10.57
CA ARG A 55 9.19 -2.14 -11.51
C ARG A 55 9.31 -2.67 -12.95
N ARG A 56 10.49 -3.12 -13.37
CA ARG A 56 10.70 -3.76 -14.66
C ARG A 56 9.94 -5.09 -14.76
N CYS A 57 9.91 -5.84 -13.67
CA CYS A 57 9.31 -7.19 -13.64
C CYS A 57 7.82 -7.17 -13.32
N ILE A 58 7.35 -6.27 -12.45
CA ILE A 58 5.97 -6.24 -11.96
C ILE A 58 5.30 -4.93 -12.40
N LEU A 59 4.29 -5.04 -13.26
CA LEU A 59 3.55 -3.90 -13.79
C LEU A 59 2.33 -3.55 -12.92
N ALA A 60 1.64 -4.58 -12.40
CA ALA A 60 0.50 -4.46 -11.48
C ALA A 60 0.43 -5.68 -10.56
N GLU A 61 -0.50 -5.69 -9.61
CA GLU A 61 -0.66 -6.79 -8.62
C GLU A 61 -0.90 -8.15 -9.27
N ASP A 62 -1.53 -8.18 -10.43
CA ASP A 62 -1.88 -9.36 -11.22
C ASP A 62 -1.13 -9.43 -12.56
N GLU A 63 -0.17 -8.52 -12.80
CA GLU A 63 0.51 -8.41 -14.08
C GLU A 63 2.04 -8.42 -13.93
N ILE A 64 2.64 -9.54 -14.33
CA ILE A 64 4.09 -9.69 -14.48
C ILE A 64 4.48 -9.41 -15.93
N SER A 65 5.50 -8.58 -16.13
CA SER A 65 6.00 -8.20 -17.46
C SER A 65 6.46 -9.42 -18.26
N ASP A 66 6.19 -9.42 -19.57
CA ASP A 66 6.75 -10.41 -20.50
C ASP A 66 8.30 -10.41 -20.46
N ASP A 67 8.90 -9.26 -20.23
CA ASP A 67 10.35 -9.06 -20.18
C ASP A 67 10.95 -9.31 -18.80
N ALA A 68 10.15 -9.78 -17.81
CA ALA A 68 10.65 -10.10 -16.50
C ALA A 68 11.72 -11.21 -16.54
N SER A 69 11.53 -12.21 -17.40
CA SER A 69 12.56 -13.22 -17.67
C SER A 69 12.49 -13.76 -19.10
N PRO A 70 13.61 -14.24 -19.67
CA PRO A 70 13.60 -14.90 -20.99
C PRO A 70 12.70 -16.13 -21.04
N ALA A 71 12.59 -16.88 -19.94
CA ALA A 71 11.74 -18.06 -19.83
C ALA A 71 10.25 -17.66 -19.95
N LEU A 72 9.81 -16.64 -19.21
CA LEU A 72 8.44 -16.15 -19.25
C LEU A 72 8.08 -15.59 -20.63
N HIS A 73 8.96 -14.82 -21.23
CA HIS A 73 8.78 -14.30 -22.60
C HIS A 73 8.58 -15.44 -23.62
N SER A 74 9.43 -16.48 -23.56
CA SER A 74 9.36 -17.64 -24.46
C SER A 74 8.06 -18.42 -24.29
N VAL A 75 7.65 -18.67 -23.04
CA VAL A 75 6.41 -19.43 -22.74
C VAL A 75 5.19 -18.65 -23.21
N ARG A 76 5.09 -17.35 -22.94
CA ARG A 76 3.96 -16.51 -23.38
C ARG A 76 3.89 -16.43 -24.91
N ARG A 77 5.02 -16.36 -25.59
CA ARG A 77 5.07 -16.46 -27.05
C ARG A 77 4.53 -17.83 -27.52
N THR A 78 4.87 -18.91 -26.84
CA THR A 78 4.37 -20.26 -27.13
C THR A 78 2.85 -20.34 -26.93
N ILE A 79 2.33 -19.79 -25.84
CA ILE A 79 0.87 -19.71 -25.57
C ILE A 79 0.14 -18.96 -26.68
N ARG A 80 0.65 -17.81 -27.10
CA ARG A 80 0.07 -17.05 -28.23
C ARG A 80 0.04 -17.88 -29.51
N ASN A 81 1.14 -18.51 -29.86
CA ASN A 81 1.23 -19.37 -31.07
C ASN A 81 0.27 -20.57 -31.02
N ILE A 82 0.09 -21.20 -29.84
CA ILE A 82 -0.85 -22.32 -29.69
C ILE A 82 -2.28 -21.82 -29.84
N ASN A 83 -2.64 -20.69 -29.20
CA ASN A 83 -3.96 -20.08 -29.33
C ASN A 83 -4.28 -19.77 -30.79
N ASP A 84 -3.36 -19.17 -31.54
CA ASP A 84 -3.55 -18.87 -32.96
C ASP A 84 -3.83 -20.13 -33.76
N LYS A 85 -3.10 -21.23 -33.50
CA LYS A 85 -3.32 -22.54 -34.15
C LYS A 85 -4.69 -23.11 -33.78
N ILE A 86 -5.11 -23.03 -32.51
CA ILE A 86 -6.43 -23.50 -32.06
C ILE A 86 -7.51 -22.71 -32.79
N HIS A 87 -7.43 -21.39 -32.78
CA HIS A 87 -8.41 -20.53 -33.48
C HIS A 87 -8.46 -20.80 -34.97
N GLY A 88 -7.31 -21.02 -35.64
CA GLY A 88 -7.26 -21.42 -37.02
C GLY A 88 -7.96 -22.74 -37.27
N ALA A 89 -7.68 -23.77 -36.49
CA ALA A 89 -8.31 -25.08 -36.60
C ALA A 89 -9.81 -25.04 -36.33
N MET A 90 -10.23 -24.30 -35.30
CA MET A 90 -11.65 -24.15 -34.96
C MET A 90 -12.42 -23.38 -36.05
N ASN A 91 -11.84 -22.29 -36.57
CA ASN A 91 -12.44 -21.51 -37.65
C ASN A 91 -12.62 -22.34 -38.92
N ASN A 92 -11.68 -23.24 -39.26
CA ASN A 92 -11.84 -24.15 -40.37
C ASN A 92 -13.06 -25.08 -40.19
N LEU A 93 -13.32 -25.55 -38.96
CA LEU A 93 -14.52 -26.33 -38.64
C LEU A 93 -15.79 -25.48 -38.72
N LEU A 94 -15.79 -24.27 -38.23
CA LEU A 94 -16.94 -23.36 -38.28
C LEU A 94 -17.31 -22.97 -39.72
N ASN A 95 -16.32 -22.86 -40.61
CA ASN A 95 -16.51 -22.51 -42.03
C ASN A 95 -16.90 -23.71 -42.92
N SER A 96 -16.79 -24.93 -42.39
CA SER A 96 -17.28 -26.15 -43.08
C SER A 96 -18.81 -26.15 -43.04
N SER A 97 -19.47 -26.14 -44.22
CA SER A 97 -20.92 -26.17 -44.33
C SER A 97 -21.55 -27.39 -43.63
N THR A 98 -20.86 -28.52 -43.69
CA THR A 98 -21.30 -29.77 -43.04
C THR A 98 -21.23 -29.65 -41.52
N THR A 99 -20.09 -29.24 -40.96
CA THR A 99 -19.92 -29.10 -39.51
C THR A 99 -20.85 -28.03 -38.96
N ARG A 100 -21.01 -26.89 -39.65
CA ARG A 100 -21.86 -25.80 -39.27
C ARG A 100 -23.32 -26.20 -39.06
N SER A 101 -23.84 -27.16 -39.85
CA SER A 101 -25.23 -27.66 -39.70
C SER A 101 -25.44 -28.44 -38.39
N TYR A 102 -24.37 -28.98 -37.81
CA TYR A 102 -24.40 -29.75 -36.57
C TYR A 102 -24.29 -28.87 -35.31
N LEU A 103 -23.83 -27.61 -35.49
CA LEU A 103 -23.64 -26.71 -34.36
C LEU A 103 -24.95 -26.06 -33.93
N GLN A 104 -25.11 -25.86 -32.62
CA GLN A 104 -26.19 -25.04 -32.03
C GLN A 104 -25.98 -23.57 -32.40
N ASP A 105 -24.71 -23.09 -32.23
CA ASP A 105 -24.27 -21.76 -32.59
C ASP A 105 -22.88 -21.87 -33.23
N ALA A 106 -22.59 -21.03 -34.23
CA ALA A 106 -21.29 -21.01 -34.91
C ALA A 106 -20.26 -20.16 -34.14
N VAL A 107 -19.97 -20.55 -32.90
CA VAL A 107 -19.04 -19.84 -31.99
C VAL A 107 -18.04 -20.80 -31.36
N ILE A 108 -16.86 -20.28 -31.07
CA ILE A 108 -15.86 -20.98 -30.26
C ILE A 108 -16.16 -20.70 -28.81
N THR A 109 -16.25 -21.72 -27.97
CA THR A 109 -16.50 -21.60 -26.52
C THR A 109 -15.37 -22.22 -25.73
N MET A 110 -15.25 -21.84 -24.47
CA MET A 110 -14.30 -22.47 -23.54
C MET A 110 -15.09 -23.19 -22.44
N ARG A 111 -14.74 -24.45 -22.18
CA ARG A 111 -15.28 -25.26 -21.10
C ARG A 111 -14.15 -25.98 -20.39
N ASN A 112 -14.09 -25.84 -19.06
CA ASN A 112 -13.06 -26.46 -18.24
C ASN A 112 -11.62 -26.16 -18.73
N GLY A 113 -11.39 -24.92 -19.23
CA GLY A 113 -10.09 -24.50 -19.77
C GLY A 113 -9.74 -25.08 -21.14
N ARG A 114 -10.73 -25.60 -21.88
CA ARG A 114 -10.55 -26.19 -23.21
C ARG A 114 -11.44 -25.51 -24.24
N TYR A 115 -10.92 -25.31 -25.42
CA TYR A 115 -11.68 -24.80 -26.56
C TYR A 115 -12.61 -25.87 -27.10
N CYS A 116 -13.90 -25.55 -27.17
CA CYS A 116 -14.97 -26.45 -27.57
C CYS A 116 -15.91 -25.81 -28.59
N LEU A 117 -16.66 -26.63 -29.34
CA LEU A 117 -17.78 -26.22 -30.18
C LEU A 117 -19.12 -26.64 -29.56
N PRO A 118 -20.15 -25.79 -29.57
CA PRO A 118 -21.50 -26.16 -29.12
C PRO A 118 -22.22 -26.96 -30.20
N VAL A 119 -22.32 -28.27 -30.03
CA VAL A 119 -22.93 -29.21 -30.95
C VAL A 119 -24.32 -29.61 -30.48
N LYS A 120 -25.29 -29.65 -31.36
CA LYS A 120 -26.64 -30.16 -31.03
C LYS A 120 -26.54 -31.63 -30.62
N ALA A 121 -27.20 -32.06 -29.56
CA ALA A 121 -27.08 -33.39 -28.98
C ALA A 121 -27.38 -34.49 -29.97
N GLU A 122 -28.32 -34.28 -30.94
CA GLU A 122 -28.68 -35.22 -32.00
C GLU A 122 -27.54 -35.50 -32.97
N TYR A 123 -26.54 -34.57 -33.10
CA TYR A 123 -25.37 -34.74 -34.00
C TYR A 123 -24.10 -35.13 -33.26
N LYS A 124 -24.20 -35.61 -32.00
CA LYS A 124 -23.05 -36.04 -31.19
C LYS A 124 -22.04 -36.94 -31.94
N GLY A 125 -22.55 -37.88 -32.76
CA GLY A 125 -21.72 -38.83 -33.51
C GLY A 125 -21.09 -38.24 -34.78
N GLN A 126 -21.45 -37.04 -35.21
CA GLN A 126 -21.01 -36.41 -36.45
C GLN A 126 -19.81 -35.50 -36.27
N VAL A 127 -19.54 -35.08 -35.06
CA VAL A 127 -18.37 -34.26 -34.69
C VAL A 127 -17.45 -35.11 -33.81
N PRO A 128 -16.38 -35.69 -34.37
CA PRO A 128 -15.44 -36.50 -33.60
C PRO A 128 -14.71 -35.63 -32.56
N GLY A 129 -14.80 -35.99 -31.28
CA GLY A 129 -14.20 -35.22 -30.21
C GLY A 129 -14.57 -35.73 -28.82
N MET A 130 -14.14 -34.95 -27.80
CA MET A 130 -14.41 -35.24 -26.40
C MET A 130 -15.48 -34.26 -25.87
N ILE A 131 -16.50 -34.76 -25.15
CA ILE A 131 -17.51 -33.96 -24.51
C ILE A 131 -16.96 -33.46 -23.16
N HIS A 132 -16.93 -32.16 -22.96
CA HIS A 132 -16.47 -31.56 -21.72
C HIS A 132 -17.61 -30.99 -20.87
N ASP A 133 -18.76 -30.69 -21.49
CA ASP A 133 -19.90 -30.11 -20.80
C ASP A 133 -21.19 -30.27 -21.63
N GLN A 134 -22.33 -30.03 -21.00
CA GLN A 134 -23.63 -29.97 -21.67
C GLN A 134 -24.48 -28.81 -21.14
N SER A 135 -25.42 -28.33 -21.97
CA SER A 135 -26.38 -27.32 -21.52
C SER A 135 -27.33 -27.91 -20.46
N SER A 136 -27.93 -27.03 -19.64
CA SER A 136 -28.90 -27.44 -18.60
C SER A 136 -30.06 -28.26 -19.10
N THR A 137 -30.45 -28.06 -20.35
CA THR A 137 -31.51 -28.83 -21.02
C THR A 137 -31.03 -30.12 -21.68
N GLY A 138 -29.72 -30.33 -21.74
CA GLY A 138 -29.08 -31.45 -22.44
C GLY A 138 -29.14 -31.37 -23.97
N SER A 139 -29.69 -30.29 -24.55
CA SER A 139 -29.88 -30.14 -26.01
C SER A 139 -28.57 -29.74 -26.73
N THR A 140 -27.58 -29.23 -26.03
CA THR A 140 -26.27 -28.82 -26.57
C THR A 140 -25.13 -29.51 -25.83
N LEU A 141 -24.19 -30.07 -26.56
CA LEU A 141 -22.98 -30.66 -26.03
C LEU A 141 -21.79 -29.77 -26.41
N PHE A 142 -20.93 -29.50 -25.45
CA PHE A 142 -19.70 -28.80 -25.72
C PHE A 142 -18.59 -29.80 -26.01
N ILE A 143 -18.27 -29.92 -27.28
CA ILE A 143 -17.34 -30.94 -27.82
C ILE A 143 -16.00 -30.27 -28.14
N GLU A 144 -14.93 -30.80 -27.58
CA GLU A 144 -13.55 -30.51 -28.00
C GLU A 144 -13.27 -31.36 -29.25
N PRO A 145 -13.12 -30.75 -30.43
CA PRO A 145 -12.86 -31.53 -31.64
C PRO A 145 -11.53 -32.28 -31.58
N MET A 146 -11.47 -33.49 -32.12
CA MET A 146 -10.26 -34.32 -32.08
C MET A 146 -9.04 -33.60 -32.68
N SER A 147 -9.24 -32.71 -33.68
CA SER A 147 -8.20 -31.93 -34.32
C SER A 147 -7.52 -30.89 -33.40
N VAL A 148 -8.14 -30.53 -32.29
CA VAL A 148 -7.60 -29.55 -31.34
C VAL A 148 -7.23 -30.12 -29.98
N VAL A 149 -7.54 -31.39 -29.70
CA VAL A 149 -7.22 -32.07 -28.43
C VAL A 149 -5.74 -31.93 -28.05
N LYS A 150 -4.84 -32.19 -29.00
CA LYS A 150 -3.40 -32.04 -28.77
C LYS A 150 -3.03 -30.59 -28.45
N LEU A 151 -3.55 -29.64 -29.22
CA LEU A 151 -3.27 -28.19 -29.01
C LEU A 151 -3.80 -27.70 -27.64
N ASN A 152 -4.98 -28.15 -27.22
CA ASN A 152 -5.51 -27.82 -25.89
C ASN A 152 -4.64 -28.44 -24.76
N ASN A 153 -4.08 -29.63 -24.97
CA ASN A 153 -3.13 -30.24 -24.03
C ASN A 153 -1.82 -29.44 -23.97
N ASP A 154 -1.27 -29.10 -25.14
CA ASP A 154 -0.06 -28.27 -25.24
C ASP A 154 -0.27 -26.90 -24.61
N LEU A 155 -1.47 -26.30 -24.75
CA LEU A 155 -1.82 -25.04 -24.13
C LEU A 155 -1.86 -25.13 -22.60
N LYS A 156 -2.46 -26.20 -22.08
CA LYS A 156 -2.51 -26.44 -20.62
C LYS A 156 -1.10 -26.64 -20.04
N GLU A 157 -0.25 -27.38 -20.73
CA GLU A 157 1.16 -27.55 -20.34
C GLU A 157 1.91 -26.21 -20.38
N ALA A 158 1.65 -25.37 -21.39
CA ALA A 158 2.27 -24.05 -21.50
C ALA A 158 1.84 -23.11 -20.35
N PHE A 159 0.58 -23.15 -19.92
CA PHE A 159 0.13 -22.39 -18.75
C PHE A 159 0.78 -22.85 -17.43
N LEU A 160 1.03 -24.15 -17.26
CA LEU A 160 1.79 -24.63 -16.10
C LEU A 160 3.22 -24.11 -16.11
N LYS A 161 3.89 -24.13 -17.28
CA LYS A 161 5.23 -23.57 -17.44
C LYS A 161 5.26 -22.03 -17.24
N GLU A 162 4.19 -21.33 -17.62
CA GLU A 162 4.05 -19.89 -17.34
C GLU A 162 4.01 -19.64 -15.82
N GLN A 163 3.20 -20.42 -15.10
CA GLN A 163 3.12 -20.32 -13.65
C GLN A 163 4.48 -20.57 -12.98
N GLU A 164 5.18 -21.63 -13.38
CA GLU A 164 6.54 -21.92 -12.90
C GLU A 164 7.52 -20.78 -13.19
N ALA A 165 7.43 -20.18 -14.38
CA ALA A 165 8.30 -19.04 -14.75
C ALA A 165 7.97 -17.78 -13.92
N ILE A 166 6.70 -17.51 -13.62
CA ILE A 166 6.28 -16.43 -12.74
C ILE A 166 6.81 -16.66 -11.32
N GLU A 167 6.65 -17.85 -10.78
CA GLU A 167 7.15 -18.21 -9.45
C GLU A 167 8.68 -18.03 -9.36
N ALA A 168 9.41 -18.38 -10.42
CA ALA A 168 10.85 -18.17 -10.48
C ALA A 168 11.22 -16.69 -10.44
N VAL A 169 10.52 -15.83 -11.19
CA VAL A 169 10.73 -14.37 -11.17
C VAL A 169 10.46 -13.80 -9.77
N LEU A 170 9.36 -14.19 -9.14
CA LEU A 170 9.03 -13.72 -7.78
C LEU A 170 10.06 -14.19 -6.75
N ALA A 171 10.60 -15.41 -6.91
CA ALA A 171 11.65 -15.94 -6.05
C ALA A 171 12.97 -15.17 -6.21
N GLU A 172 13.36 -14.83 -7.44
CA GLU A 172 14.55 -14.02 -7.71
C GLU A 172 14.44 -12.62 -7.11
N LEU A 173 13.29 -11.94 -7.31
CA LEU A 173 13.04 -10.63 -6.73
C LEU A 173 13.01 -10.68 -5.20
N SER A 174 12.44 -11.75 -4.62
CA SER A 174 12.43 -11.94 -3.17
C SER A 174 13.85 -12.10 -2.60
N ASN A 175 14.68 -12.88 -3.27
CA ASN A 175 16.08 -13.07 -2.89
C ASN A 175 16.91 -11.79 -3.03
N LEU A 176 16.68 -11.02 -4.09
CA LEU A 176 17.30 -9.71 -4.27
C LEU A 176 16.87 -8.74 -3.16
N THR A 177 15.57 -8.68 -2.87
CA THR A 177 15.01 -7.84 -1.81
C THR A 177 15.57 -8.20 -0.44
N ALA A 178 15.74 -9.49 -0.15
CA ALA A 178 16.29 -9.96 1.12
C ALA A 178 17.72 -9.47 1.38
N GLN A 179 18.52 -9.23 0.35
CA GLN A 179 19.88 -8.66 0.49
C GLN A 179 19.85 -7.23 1.04
N TYR A 180 18.77 -6.51 0.83
CA TYR A 180 18.58 -5.13 1.28
C TYR A 180 17.66 -5.00 2.50
N ALA A 181 17.30 -6.10 3.17
CA ALA A 181 16.31 -6.10 4.25
C ALA A 181 16.65 -5.12 5.39
N ALA A 182 17.92 -5.00 5.77
CA ALA A 182 18.35 -4.05 6.81
C ALA A 182 18.07 -2.60 6.40
N TYR A 183 18.44 -2.21 5.19
CA TYR A 183 18.19 -0.86 4.66
C TYR A 183 16.68 -0.56 4.51
N LEU A 184 15.88 -1.53 4.11
CA LEU A 184 14.42 -1.38 4.01
C LEU A 184 13.80 -1.15 5.39
N LEU A 185 14.24 -1.87 6.41
CA LEU A 185 13.78 -1.67 7.79
C LEU A 185 14.20 -0.31 8.34
N ASP A 186 15.42 0.12 8.07
CA ASP A 186 15.91 1.44 8.51
C ASP A 186 15.16 2.56 7.79
N ASN A 187 14.95 2.46 6.46
CA ASN A 187 14.12 3.40 5.72
C ASN A 187 12.70 3.51 6.31
N TYR A 188 12.08 2.37 6.62
CA TYR A 188 10.74 2.36 7.20
C TYR A 188 10.69 3.07 8.56
N ARG A 189 11.67 2.79 9.45
CA ARG A 189 11.77 3.44 10.76
C ARG A 189 11.99 4.94 10.63
N ILE A 190 12.95 5.35 9.81
CA ILE A 190 13.27 6.76 9.58
C ILE A 190 12.05 7.50 9.00
N LEU A 191 11.34 6.93 8.02
CA LEU A 191 10.15 7.54 7.44
C LEU A 191 9.02 7.65 8.46
N ALA A 192 8.82 6.65 9.32
CA ALA A 192 7.84 6.71 10.40
C ALA A 192 8.18 7.82 11.42
N ASP A 193 9.45 7.95 11.78
CA ASP A 193 9.91 9.03 12.66
C ASP A 193 9.72 10.42 12.03
N LEU A 194 10.08 10.57 10.76
CA LEU A 194 9.87 11.81 10.01
C LEU A 194 8.38 12.16 9.90
N ASP A 195 7.52 11.19 9.57
CA ASP A 195 6.07 11.40 9.49
C ASP A 195 5.51 11.90 10.83
N PHE A 196 5.92 11.26 11.93
CA PHE A 196 5.50 11.66 13.27
C PHE A 196 6.01 13.06 13.65
N ILE A 197 7.25 13.41 13.32
CA ILE A 197 7.82 14.74 13.56
C ILE A 197 7.03 15.79 12.77
N PHE A 198 6.78 15.57 11.48
CA PHE A 198 6.01 16.49 10.65
C PHE A 198 4.54 16.58 11.07
N ALA A 199 3.93 15.50 11.54
CA ALA A 199 2.58 15.52 12.10
C ALA A 199 2.51 16.43 13.34
N LYS A 200 3.47 16.31 14.26
CA LYS A 200 3.59 17.21 15.43
C LYS A 200 3.80 18.67 15.03
N ALA A 201 4.67 18.93 14.06
CA ALA A 201 4.91 20.28 13.55
C ALA A 201 3.67 20.89 12.88
N ASN A 202 2.92 20.12 12.11
CA ASN A 202 1.66 20.55 11.51
C ASN A 202 0.60 20.86 12.58
N LEU A 203 0.49 20.01 13.60
CA LEU A 203 -0.42 20.27 14.73
C LEU A 203 -0.06 21.58 15.44
N ALA A 204 1.24 21.80 15.70
CA ALA A 204 1.73 23.06 16.29
C ALA A 204 1.33 24.28 15.43
N LYS A 205 1.48 24.19 14.11
CA LYS A 205 1.03 25.26 13.19
C LYS A 205 -0.48 25.53 13.28
N ILE A 206 -1.29 24.48 13.22
CA ILE A 206 -2.76 24.59 13.27
C ILE A 206 -3.23 25.23 14.58
N GLN A 207 -2.58 24.89 15.70
CA GLN A 207 -2.94 25.37 17.03
C GLN A 207 -2.24 26.67 17.43
N ASN A 208 -1.37 27.23 16.59
CA ASN A 208 -0.44 28.30 16.96
C ASN A 208 0.31 27.97 18.27
N GLY A 209 0.77 26.71 18.34
CA GLY A 209 1.44 26.16 19.50
C GLY A 209 2.91 26.57 19.58
N MET A 210 3.41 26.69 20.80
CA MET A 210 4.81 26.99 21.13
C MET A 210 5.41 25.86 21.97
N ALA A 211 6.70 25.62 21.81
CA ALA A 211 7.41 24.68 22.65
C ALA A 211 7.42 25.14 24.11
N PRO A 212 6.93 24.35 25.07
CA PRO A 212 7.03 24.71 26.48
C PRO A 212 8.49 24.55 26.95
N ILE A 213 8.86 25.38 27.94
CA ILE A 213 10.12 25.22 28.69
C ILE A 213 9.86 24.22 29.81
N PHE A 214 10.65 23.16 29.87
CA PHE A 214 10.51 22.14 30.92
C PHE A 214 11.42 22.44 32.13
N ASN A 215 10.90 22.10 33.31
CA ASN A 215 11.65 22.12 34.55
C ASN A 215 11.33 20.91 35.43
N THR A 216 12.19 20.61 36.38
CA THR A 216 12.05 19.54 37.38
C THR A 216 11.70 20.07 38.77
N GLU A 217 11.41 21.36 38.91
CA GLU A 217 11.21 22.06 40.16
C GLU A 217 9.72 22.21 40.52
N GLY A 218 8.85 21.56 39.73
CA GLY A 218 7.40 21.60 39.98
C GLY A 218 6.72 22.90 39.55
N ARG A 219 7.38 23.77 38.75
CA ARG A 219 6.79 25.02 38.31
C ARG A 219 5.94 24.86 37.06
N ILE A 220 4.74 25.41 37.12
CA ILE A 220 3.86 25.60 35.97
C ILE A 220 3.67 27.10 35.77
N ARG A 221 3.92 27.59 34.53
CA ARG A 221 3.61 28.98 34.14
C ARG A 221 3.06 28.95 32.70
N ILE A 222 1.75 28.92 32.59
CA ILE A 222 1.03 28.97 31.32
C ILE A 222 0.64 30.42 31.04
N ARG A 223 1.02 30.92 29.86
CA ARG A 223 0.73 32.27 29.41
C ARG A 223 -0.24 32.22 28.23
N GLN A 224 -1.42 32.79 28.38
CA GLN A 224 -2.47 32.85 27.36
C GLN A 224 -2.76 31.46 26.75
N GLY A 225 -2.85 30.46 27.62
CA GLY A 225 -3.14 29.08 27.22
C GLY A 225 -4.56 28.90 26.69
N ARG A 226 -4.73 28.31 25.55
CA ARG A 226 -6.02 28.00 24.92
C ARG A 226 -6.26 26.49 24.89
N HIS A 227 -7.43 26.09 25.37
CA HIS A 227 -7.76 24.65 25.36
C HIS A 227 -7.77 24.11 23.92
N PRO A 228 -6.92 23.10 23.56
CA PRO A 228 -6.67 22.73 22.19
C PRO A 228 -7.85 22.09 21.46
N LEU A 229 -8.86 21.60 22.19
CA LEU A 229 -10.06 20.95 21.65
C LEU A 229 -11.28 21.89 21.61
N LEU A 230 -11.14 23.16 21.96
CA LEU A 230 -12.19 24.15 21.82
C LEU A 230 -12.02 24.98 20.55
N ASP A 231 -13.13 25.53 20.06
CA ASP A 231 -13.12 26.40 18.88
C ASP A 231 -12.11 27.56 19.08
N PRO A 232 -11.08 27.68 18.25
CA PRO A 232 -10.03 28.70 18.38
C PRO A 232 -10.56 30.14 18.38
N LYS A 233 -11.75 30.38 17.79
CA LYS A 233 -12.39 31.68 17.71
C LYS A 233 -13.17 32.05 18.98
N LYS A 234 -13.53 31.06 19.81
CA LYS A 234 -14.37 31.22 20.99
C LYS A 234 -13.65 30.95 22.30
N VAL A 235 -12.53 30.20 22.23
CA VAL A 235 -11.78 29.85 23.44
C VAL A 235 -11.20 31.10 24.11
N VAL A 236 -11.43 31.24 25.39
CA VAL A 236 -10.85 32.31 26.22
C VAL A 236 -9.48 31.85 26.71
N PRO A 237 -8.41 32.60 26.42
CA PRO A 237 -7.07 32.28 26.91
C PRO A 237 -6.98 32.41 28.43
N ILE A 238 -6.22 31.54 29.07
CA ILE A 238 -5.98 31.56 30.52
C ILE A 238 -4.51 31.78 30.85
N ASP A 239 -4.23 32.47 31.93
CA ASP A 239 -2.92 32.57 32.55
C ASP A 239 -2.95 31.78 33.87
N VAL A 240 -2.00 30.85 34.04
CA VAL A 240 -1.92 30.00 35.24
C VAL A 240 -0.45 29.93 35.69
N HIS A 241 -0.22 30.08 37.01
CA HIS A 241 1.11 29.85 37.59
C HIS A 241 0.98 29.08 38.91
N LEU A 242 1.95 28.22 39.17
CA LEU A 242 2.03 27.37 40.35
C LEU A 242 3.49 26.91 40.51
N GLY A 243 3.93 26.71 41.76
CA GLY A 243 5.24 26.15 42.09
C GLY A 243 6.32 27.15 42.41
N ASP A 244 6.10 28.48 42.28
CA ASP A 244 7.01 29.53 42.69
C ASP A 244 6.80 29.95 44.15
N THR A 245 5.68 30.66 44.43
CA THR A 245 5.35 31.22 45.72
C THR A 245 4.30 30.40 46.49
N PHE A 246 3.61 29.52 45.79
CA PHE A 246 2.60 28.60 46.36
C PHE A 246 2.57 27.30 45.56
N HIS A 247 2.18 26.21 46.25
CA HIS A 247 2.13 24.86 45.68
C HIS A 247 0.70 24.29 45.57
N LEU A 248 -0.30 25.08 45.95
CA LEU A 248 -1.70 24.72 45.88
C LEU A 248 -2.50 25.86 45.27
N LEU A 249 -3.24 25.59 44.21
CA LEU A 249 -4.16 26.51 43.57
C LEU A 249 -5.59 26.02 43.72
N ILE A 250 -6.44 26.75 44.43
CA ILE A 250 -7.86 26.44 44.58
C ILE A 250 -8.68 27.32 43.65
N ILE A 251 -9.41 26.70 42.72
CA ILE A 251 -10.25 27.37 41.73
C ILE A 251 -11.72 27.27 42.19
N THR A 252 -12.34 28.39 42.54
CA THR A 252 -13.74 28.48 42.97
C THR A 252 -14.56 29.29 41.97
N GLY A 253 -15.88 29.18 42.04
CA GLY A 253 -16.81 29.95 41.21
C GLY A 253 -17.97 29.11 40.65
N PRO A 254 -18.89 29.71 39.87
CA PRO A 254 -20.02 29.00 39.29
C PRO A 254 -19.58 27.97 38.24
N ASN A 255 -20.39 26.95 37.99
CA ASN A 255 -20.04 25.87 37.03
C ASN A 255 -19.88 26.36 35.57
N THR A 256 -20.50 27.50 35.24
CA THR A 256 -20.39 28.14 33.93
C THR A 256 -19.12 29.01 33.79
N GLY A 257 -18.33 29.16 34.84
CA GLY A 257 -17.17 30.06 34.89
C GLY A 257 -15.86 29.48 34.35
N GLY A 258 -15.88 28.34 33.64
CA GLY A 258 -14.68 27.79 33.01
C GLY A 258 -13.72 27.03 33.94
N LYS A 259 -14.06 26.77 35.21
CA LYS A 259 -13.20 26.04 36.16
C LYS A 259 -12.69 24.71 35.61
N THR A 260 -13.61 23.88 35.13
CA THR A 260 -13.29 22.54 34.57
C THR A 260 -12.42 22.64 33.33
N VAL A 261 -12.67 23.65 32.49
CA VAL A 261 -11.88 23.89 31.28
C VAL A 261 -10.47 24.31 31.64
N SER A 262 -10.31 25.20 32.63
CA SER A 262 -8.97 25.64 33.10
C SER A 262 -8.17 24.46 33.64
N LEU A 263 -8.78 23.63 34.52
CA LEU A 263 -8.12 22.45 35.06
C LEU A 263 -7.71 21.44 33.96
N LYS A 264 -8.64 21.15 33.05
CA LYS A 264 -8.36 20.25 31.91
C LYS A 264 -7.29 20.84 30.98
N THR A 265 -7.22 22.14 30.80
CA THR A 265 -6.19 22.79 29.98
C THR A 265 -4.80 22.54 30.55
N VAL A 266 -4.63 22.71 31.86
CA VAL A 266 -3.34 22.48 32.54
C VAL A 266 -2.92 21.01 32.42
N GLY A 267 -3.81 20.10 32.76
CA GLY A 267 -3.53 18.64 32.64
C GLY A 267 -3.20 18.22 31.19
N LEU A 268 -3.99 18.71 30.23
CA LEU A 268 -3.77 18.38 28.82
C LEU A 268 -2.45 18.97 28.29
N PHE A 269 -2.07 20.19 28.68
CA PHE A 269 -0.80 20.78 28.31
C PHE A 269 0.38 20.01 28.88
N THR A 270 0.28 19.50 30.10
CA THR A 270 1.28 18.65 30.72
C THR A 270 1.47 17.38 29.90
N LEU A 271 0.38 16.68 29.56
CA LEU A 271 0.43 15.46 28.73
C LEU A 271 0.96 15.77 27.32
N MET A 272 0.49 16.82 26.67
CA MET A 272 0.96 17.24 25.35
C MET A 272 2.46 17.54 25.36
N GLY A 273 2.89 18.39 26.30
CA GLY A 273 4.29 18.76 26.40
C GLY A 273 5.20 17.54 26.63
N GLN A 274 4.86 16.68 27.59
CA GLN A 274 5.63 15.46 27.89
C GLN A 274 5.64 14.45 26.73
N ALA A 275 4.61 14.47 25.85
CA ALA A 275 4.59 13.71 24.59
C ALA A 275 5.41 14.39 23.46
N GLY A 276 6.07 15.52 23.72
CA GLY A 276 6.85 16.26 22.73
C GLY A 276 6.00 17.08 21.75
N LEU A 277 4.77 17.44 22.13
CA LEU A 277 3.91 18.35 21.38
C LEU A 277 4.11 19.80 21.85
N HIS A 278 3.98 20.74 20.91
CA HIS A 278 3.82 22.14 21.26
C HIS A 278 2.45 22.38 21.90
N ILE A 279 2.35 23.34 22.80
CA ILE A 279 1.11 23.71 23.48
C ILE A 279 0.55 25.04 22.94
N PRO A 280 -0.76 25.19 22.77
CA PRO A 280 -1.38 26.43 22.29
C PRO A 280 -1.38 27.53 23.38
N ALA A 281 -0.19 28.01 23.70
CA ALA A 281 0.10 29.05 24.67
C ALA A 281 1.13 30.04 24.11
N LYS A 282 1.32 31.18 24.76
CA LYS A 282 2.38 32.13 24.39
C LYS A 282 3.76 31.54 24.71
N ASP A 283 4.74 32.00 23.94
CA ASP A 283 6.15 31.75 24.17
C ASP A 283 6.55 31.94 25.64
N ARG A 284 7.58 31.17 26.08
CA ARG A 284 8.06 31.12 27.46
C ARG A 284 7.02 30.61 28.47
N SER A 285 6.05 29.80 28.05
CA SER A 285 5.26 29.00 28.96
C SER A 285 6.09 27.84 29.51
N GLU A 286 6.01 27.63 30.82
CA GLU A 286 6.78 26.58 31.51
C GLU A 286 5.86 25.48 32.01
N LEU A 287 6.35 24.23 31.91
CA LEU A 287 5.70 23.04 32.43
C LEU A 287 6.68 22.24 33.26
N ALA A 288 6.23 21.73 34.38
CA ALA A 288 7.01 20.75 35.14
C ALA A 288 6.84 19.34 34.50
N ILE A 289 7.83 18.51 34.72
CA ILE A 289 7.76 17.08 34.40
C ILE A 289 7.10 16.38 35.59
N PHE A 290 6.00 15.67 35.34
CA PHE A 290 5.24 14.92 36.32
C PHE A 290 5.21 13.44 35.95
N ASP A 291 5.28 12.59 36.97
CA ASP A 291 5.14 11.13 36.79
C ASP A 291 3.66 10.75 36.59
N ASP A 292 2.73 11.47 37.25
CA ASP A 292 1.30 11.21 37.24
C ASP A 292 0.49 12.49 36.97
N VAL A 293 -0.59 12.34 36.21
CA VAL A 293 -1.60 13.40 35.94
C VAL A 293 -2.98 12.78 36.11
N TYR A 294 -3.75 13.26 37.12
CA TYR A 294 -5.08 12.74 37.45
C TYR A 294 -6.21 13.68 37.03
#